data_13f775746e81cd0f86896b61db6adae1
#
_entry.id   13f775746e81cd0f86896b61db6adae1
#
_cell.length_a   1.000
_cell.length_b   1.000
_cell.length_c   1.000
_cell.angle_alpha   90.00
_cell.angle_beta   90.00
_cell.angle_gamma   90.00
#
_symmetry.space_group_name_H-M   'P 1'
#
loop_
_entity.id
_entity.type
_entity.pdbx_description
1 polymer ?
#
loop_
_entity_poly.entity_id
_entity_poly.type
_entity_poly.pdbx_seq_one_letter_code
_entity_poly.pdbx_strand_id
1 'polypeptide(L)'
;MHPPQTERTESRLAINLAAWFLAVIGWAGVIVTTNFLIPTVGPRWLFFMVWFVALTGTAVPFANFLHRRFTGRNPSEVVALREAIWVGLFGATCAWLQLGRALNWATGLLLAAALLAIEIFLILRARSQWKPNDTTTTPERRDPPPSVE
;
A
#
# COMPACT_ATOMS: atom_id res chain seq x y z
N MET A 1 1.14 -26.23 -7.65
CA MET A 1 2.59 -25.95 -7.71
C MET A 1 2.88 -24.73 -6.84
N HIS A 2 3.57 -24.91 -5.69
CA HIS A 2 4.02 -23.78 -4.89
C HIS A 2 5.29 -23.22 -5.51
N PRO A 3 5.37 -21.91 -5.80
CA PRO A 3 6.61 -21.32 -6.32
C PRO A 3 7.74 -21.52 -5.32
N PRO A 4 8.98 -21.78 -5.79
CA PRO A 4 10.12 -22.00 -4.93
C PRO A 4 10.39 -20.81 -4.01
N GLN A 5 10.80 -21.06 -2.77
CA GLN A 5 11.03 -20.07 -1.71
C GLN A 5 12.04 -18.96 -2.13
N THR A 6 12.96 -19.29 -3.03
CA THR A 6 13.96 -18.38 -3.58
C THR A 6 13.34 -17.21 -4.36
N GLU A 7 12.35 -17.46 -5.22
CA GLU A 7 11.68 -16.40 -5.99
C GLU A 7 10.97 -15.39 -5.10
N ARG A 8 10.40 -15.83 -3.98
CA ARG A 8 9.73 -14.93 -3.04
C ARG A 8 10.69 -14.04 -2.27
N THR A 9 11.91 -14.49 -2.05
CA THR A 9 12.93 -13.71 -1.34
C THR A 9 13.52 -12.64 -2.26
N GLU A 10 13.75 -12.99 -3.52
CA GLU A 10 14.27 -12.06 -4.52
C GLU A 10 13.29 -10.94 -4.84
N SER A 11 11.99 -11.25 -5.00
CA SER A 11 10.97 -10.22 -5.26
C SER A 11 10.86 -9.21 -4.11
N ARG A 12 10.97 -9.66 -2.86
CA ARG A 12 10.94 -8.77 -1.67
C ARG A 12 12.15 -7.86 -1.57
N LEU A 13 13.33 -8.37 -1.88
CA LEU A 13 14.54 -7.56 -1.92
C LEU A 13 14.43 -6.49 -3.01
N ALA A 14 13.96 -6.86 -4.20
CA ALA A 14 13.75 -5.94 -5.31
C ALA A 14 12.76 -4.83 -4.97
N ILE A 15 11.63 -5.16 -4.33
CA ILE A 15 10.62 -4.16 -3.92
C ILE A 15 11.17 -3.22 -2.84
N ASN A 16 11.88 -3.73 -1.85
CA ASN A 16 12.48 -2.88 -0.83
C ASN A 16 13.56 -1.96 -1.41
N LEU A 17 14.39 -2.46 -2.32
CA LEU A 17 15.39 -1.65 -3.02
C LEU A 17 14.72 -0.58 -3.89
N ALA A 18 13.68 -0.93 -4.63
CA ALA A 18 12.91 0.02 -5.42
C ALA A 18 12.27 1.09 -4.54
N ALA A 19 11.71 0.72 -3.38
CA ALA A 19 11.12 1.67 -2.44
C ALA A 19 12.17 2.63 -1.84
N TRP A 20 13.34 2.12 -1.47
CA TRP A 20 14.45 2.96 -1.01
C TRP A 20 14.93 3.91 -2.10
N PHE A 21 15.06 3.42 -3.33
CA PHE A 21 15.46 4.25 -4.46
C PHE A 21 14.44 5.35 -4.74
N LEU A 22 13.15 5.01 -4.67
CA LEU A 22 12.04 5.94 -4.81
C LEU A 22 12.04 6.99 -3.69
N ALA A 23 12.31 6.59 -2.45
CA ALA A 23 12.45 7.50 -1.32
C ALA A 23 13.59 8.49 -1.54
N VAL A 24 14.78 8.02 -1.92
CA VAL A 24 15.95 8.88 -2.15
C VAL A 24 15.68 9.88 -3.28
N ILE A 25 15.13 9.43 -4.40
CA ILE A 25 14.76 10.31 -5.51
C ILE A 25 13.70 11.32 -5.08
N GLY A 26 12.67 10.88 -4.37
CA GLY A 26 11.61 11.75 -3.86
C GLY A 26 12.16 12.84 -2.93
N TRP A 27 12.97 12.48 -1.94
CA TRP A 27 13.58 13.45 -1.03
C TRP A 27 14.58 14.38 -1.73
N ALA A 28 15.39 13.87 -2.66
CA ALA A 28 16.26 14.71 -3.49
C ALA A 28 15.43 15.72 -4.31
N GLY A 29 14.32 15.26 -4.90
CA GLY A 29 13.38 16.11 -5.63
C GLY A 29 12.76 17.20 -4.74
N VAL A 30 12.38 16.87 -3.50
CA VAL A 30 11.89 17.86 -2.52
C VAL A 30 12.96 18.92 -2.24
N ILE A 31 14.19 18.50 -1.96
CA ILE A 31 15.30 19.42 -1.69
C ILE A 31 15.57 20.34 -2.90
N VAL A 32 15.61 19.78 -4.10
CA VAL A 32 15.83 20.56 -5.32
C VAL A 32 14.68 21.56 -5.54
N THR A 33 13.44 21.08 -5.40
CA THR A 33 12.27 21.94 -5.63
C THR A 33 12.20 23.10 -4.64
N THR A 34 12.53 22.85 -3.37
CA THR A 34 12.44 23.89 -2.33
C THR A 34 13.60 24.87 -2.33
N ASN A 35 14.81 24.46 -2.79
CA ASN A 35 16.01 25.31 -2.71
C ASN A 35 16.35 26.00 -4.04
N PHE A 36 16.02 25.37 -5.17
CA PHE A 36 16.50 25.85 -6.48
C PHE A 36 15.40 26.36 -7.40
N LEU A 37 14.13 26.04 -7.13
CA LEU A 37 13.04 26.48 -8.00
C LEU A 37 12.32 27.70 -7.44
N ILE A 38 12.07 28.69 -8.31
CA ILE A 38 11.25 29.87 -7.99
C ILE A 38 9.79 29.38 -7.80
N PRO A 39 9.05 29.87 -6.79
CA PRO A 39 7.70 29.39 -6.45
C PRO A 39 6.65 29.85 -7.47
N THR A 40 6.77 29.40 -8.71
CA THR A 40 5.74 29.56 -9.76
C THR A 40 4.77 28.38 -9.74
N VAL A 41 3.71 28.44 -10.57
CA VAL A 41 2.66 27.41 -10.57
C VAL A 41 3.19 26.01 -10.89
N GLY A 42 4.10 25.90 -11.88
CA GLY A 42 4.70 24.60 -12.28
C GLY A 42 5.47 23.91 -11.16
N PRO A 43 6.48 24.53 -10.55
CA PRO A 43 7.21 23.98 -9.41
C PRO A 43 6.34 23.60 -8.20
N ARG A 44 5.21 24.26 -7.98
CA ARG A 44 4.27 23.88 -6.91
C ARG A 44 3.66 22.51 -7.15
N TRP A 45 3.24 22.21 -8.38
CA TRP A 45 2.72 20.88 -8.72
C TRP A 45 3.82 19.82 -8.63
N LEU A 46 5.01 20.15 -9.12
CA LEU A 46 6.16 19.26 -9.00
C LEU A 46 6.47 18.93 -7.53
N PHE A 47 6.44 19.93 -6.65
CA PHE A 47 6.64 19.72 -5.22
C PHE A 47 5.67 18.67 -4.65
N PHE A 48 4.36 18.76 -4.94
CA PHE A 48 3.40 17.78 -4.46
C PHE A 48 3.65 16.37 -5.01
N MET A 49 4.09 16.27 -6.27
CA MET A 49 4.44 14.98 -6.87
C MET A 49 5.64 14.34 -6.18
N VAL A 50 6.75 15.09 -6.04
CA VAL A 50 7.96 14.56 -5.39
C VAL A 50 7.74 14.31 -3.90
N TRP A 51 6.92 15.13 -3.23
CA TRP A 51 6.51 14.94 -1.85
C TRP A 51 5.71 13.63 -1.66
N PHE A 52 4.75 13.38 -2.52
CA PHE A 52 3.99 12.13 -2.54
C PHE A 52 4.91 10.92 -2.74
N VAL A 53 5.82 10.99 -3.72
CA VAL A 53 6.78 9.93 -4.02
C VAL A 53 7.73 9.69 -2.84
N ALA A 54 8.25 10.75 -2.21
CA ALA A 54 9.13 10.65 -1.05
C ALA A 54 8.44 9.94 0.13
N LEU A 55 7.22 10.34 0.44
CA LEU A 55 6.45 9.75 1.54
C LEU A 55 6.08 8.30 1.26
N THR A 56 5.58 8.00 0.05
CA THR A 56 5.23 6.63 -0.35
C THR A 56 6.45 5.72 -0.32
N GLY A 57 7.57 6.16 -0.89
CA GLY A 57 8.82 5.40 -0.87
C GLY A 57 9.34 5.12 0.53
N THR A 58 9.21 6.09 1.45
CA THR A 58 9.62 5.93 2.85
C THR A 58 8.64 5.03 3.63
N ALA A 59 7.35 5.10 3.31
CA ALA A 59 6.31 4.34 4.01
C ALA A 59 6.41 2.82 3.77
N VAL A 60 6.84 2.36 2.58
CA VAL A 60 6.99 0.93 2.27
C VAL A 60 7.92 0.20 3.24
N PRO A 61 9.19 0.61 3.42
CA PRO A 61 10.09 -0.08 4.35
C PRO A 61 9.63 0.09 5.80
N PHE A 62 9.01 1.21 6.14
CA PHE A 62 8.46 1.45 7.47
C PHE A 62 7.27 0.52 7.78
N ALA A 63 6.32 0.36 6.84
CA ALA A 63 5.22 -0.58 6.96
C ALA A 63 5.73 -2.02 7.13
N ASN A 64 6.69 -2.44 6.31
CA ASN A 64 7.32 -3.76 6.41
C ASN A 64 7.99 -3.97 7.77
N PHE A 65 8.68 -2.96 8.30
CA PHE A 65 9.30 -3.01 9.63
C PHE A 65 8.25 -3.15 10.73
N LEU A 66 7.17 -2.38 10.65
CA LEU A 66 6.08 -2.38 11.65
C LEU A 66 5.37 -3.73 11.69
N HIS A 67 5.04 -4.29 10.51
CA HIS A 67 4.41 -5.60 10.40
C HIS A 67 5.31 -6.73 10.96
N ARG A 68 6.61 -6.67 10.70
CA ARG A 68 7.57 -7.63 11.30
C ARG A 68 7.61 -7.53 12.82
N ARG A 69 7.55 -6.32 13.35
CA ARG A 69 7.67 -6.07 14.79
C ARG A 69 6.42 -6.47 15.57
N PHE A 70 5.23 -6.20 15.05
CA PHE A 70 3.98 -6.34 15.79
C PHE A 70 3.15 -7.58 15.42
N THR A 71 3.23 -8.05 14.19
CA THR A 71 2.35 -9.14 13.73
C THR A 71 3.11 -10.46 13.56
N GLY A 72 4.46 -10.44 13.56
CA GLY A 72 5.28 -11.64 13.29
C GLY A 72 5.05 -12.26 11.91
N ARG A 73 4.19 -11.67 11.10
CA ARG A 73 3.78 -12.12 9.77
C ARG A 73 4.20 -11.08 8.75
N ASN A 74 4.87 -11.51 7.71
CA ASN A 74 5.18 -10.62 6.59
C ASN A 74 3.88 -10.33 5.81
N PRO A 75 3.47 -9.05 5.65
CA PRO A 75 2.34 -8.71 4.81
C PRO A 75 2.61 -9.13 3.36
N SER A 76 1.55 -9.35 2.59
CA SER A 76 1.73 -9.45 1.14
C SER A 76 2.24 -8.11 0.60
N GLU A 77 3.08 -8.15 -0.42
CA GLU A 77 3.69 -6.97 -1.04
C GLU A 77 2.64 -5.93 -1.45
N VAL A 78 1.50 -6.40 -1.93
CA VAL A 78 0.34 -5.57 -2.32
C VAL A 78 -0.24 -4.79 -1.13
N VAL A 79 -0.31 -5.41 0.05
CA VAL A 79 -0.84 -4.75 1.25
C VAL A 79 0.10 -3.64 1.71
N ALA A 80 1.41 -3.92 1.79
CA ALA A 80 2.40 -2.91 2.18
C ALA A 80 2.45 -1.72 1.20
N LEU A 81 2.35 -1.98 -0.10
CA LEU A 81 2.30 -0.95 -1.11
C LEU A 81 1.03 -0.10 -1.00
N ARG A 82 -0.12 -0.72 -0.78
CA ARG A 82 -1.39 -0.02 -0.58
C ARG A 82 -1.34 0.90 0.64
N GLU A 83 -0.84 0.42 1.77
CA GLU A 83 -0.66 1.22 2.98
C GLU A 83 0.28 2.41 2.73
N ALA A 84 1.38 2.19 2.01
CA ALA A 84 2.32 3.24 1.66
C ALA A 84 1.70 4.33 0.76
N ILE A 85 0.85 3.95 -0.20
CA ILE A 85 0.12 4.90 -1.04
C ILE A 85 -0.83 5.76 -0.20
N TRP A 86 -1.54 5.16 0.77
CA TRP A 86 -2.41 5.91 1.67
C TRP A 86 -1.64 6.93 2.52
N VAL A 87 -0.47 6.54 3.03
CA VAL A 87 0.41 7.47 3.76
C VAL A 87 0.88 8.62 2.87
N GLY A 88 1.29 8.32 1.63
CA GLY A 88 1.67 9.32 0.65
C GLY A 88 0.53 10.29 0.32
N LEU A 89 -0.68 9.76 0.09
CA LEU A 89 -1.87 10.55 -0.20
C LEU A 89 -2.24 11.46 0.98
N PHE A 90 -2.22 10.93 2.20
CA PHE A 90 -2.44 11.70 3.41
C PHE A 90 -1.47 12.86 3.53
N GLY A 91 -0.16 12.58 3.40
CA GLY A 91 0.87 13.61 3.51
C GLY A 91 0.82 14.65 2.39
N ALA A 92 0.51 14.26 1.15
CA ALA A 92 0.34 15.20 0.05
C ALA A 92 -0.88 16.10 0.25
N THR A 93 -1.99 15.54 0.73
CA THR A 93 -3.21 16.31 1.05
C THR A 93 -2.97 17.26 2.22
N CYS A 94 -2.26 16.83 3.27
CA CYS A 94 -1.87 17.69 4.39
C CYS A 94 -0.99 18.86 3.90
N ALA A 95 0.00 18.60 3.04
CA ALA A 95 0.84 19.64 2.48
C ALA A 95 0.02 20.64 1.63
N TRP A 96 -0.95 20.14 0.87
CA TRP A 96 -1.85 20.99 0.08
C TRP A 96 -2.75 21.86 0.97
N LEU A 97 -3.34 21.29 2.02
CA LEU A 97 -4.15 22.03 3.00
C LEU A 97 -3.30 23.07 3.75
N GLN A 98 -2.05 22.74 4.08
CA GLN A 98 -1.13 23.67 4.71
C GLN A 98 -0.82 24.88 3.82
N LEU A 99 -0.69 24.65 2.52
CA LEU A 99 -0.49 25.75 1.56
C LEU A 99 -1.67 26.74 1.55
N GLY A 100 -2.90 26.22 1.69
CA GLY A 100 -4.12 27.00 1.82
C GLY A 100 -4.36 27.56 3.24
N ARG A 101 -3.43 27.32 4.19
CA ARG A 101 -3.59 27.65 5.63
C ARG A 101 -4.86 27.04 6.25
N ALA A 102 -5.41 26.01 5.63
CA ALA A 102 -6.59 25.28 6.11
C ALA A 102 -6.25 24.11 7.03
N LEU A 103 -4.96 23.72 7.11
CA LEU A 103 -4.53 22.65 7.98
C LEU A 103 -4.50 23.14 9.43
N ASN A 104 -5.39 22.58 10.25
CA ASN A 104 -5.35 22.66 11.69
C ASN A 104 -5.45 21.25 12.27
N TRP A 105 -5.33 21.12 13.58
CA TRP A 105 -5.43 19.82 14.26
C TRP A 105 -6.73 19.06 13.92
N ALA A 106 -7.86 19.77 13.88
CA ALA A 106 -9.17 19.17 13.61
C ALA A 106 -9.28 18.68 12.16
N THR A 107 -8.83 19.48 11.17
CA THR A 107 -8.85 19.08 9.75
C THR A 107 -7.89 17.92 9.46
N GLY A 108 -6.73 17.87 10.13
CA GLY A 108 -5.81 16.77 10.02
C GLY A 108 -6.39 15.46 10.57
N LEU A 109 -7.04 15.52 11.72
CA LEU A 109 -7.73 14.34 12.30
C LEU A 109 -8.91 13.90 11.45
N LEU A 110 -9.72 14.85 10.96
CA LEU A 110 -10.84 14.52 10.09
C LEU A 110 -10.39 13.85 8.80
N LEU A 111 -9.31 14.33 8.19
CA LEU A 111 -8.72 13.73 7.00
C LEU A 111 -8.23 12.31 7.29
N ALA A 112 -7.51 12.11 8.40
CA ALA A 112 -7.04 10.78 8.81
C ALA A 112 -8.22 9.83 9.04
N ALA A 113 -9.28 10.27 9.74
CA ALA A 113 -10.47 9.48 9.98
C ALA A 113 -11.20 9.12 8.68
N ALA A 114 -11.32 10.07 7.73
CA ALA A 114 -11.92 9.83 6.43
C ALA A 114 -11.15 8.77 5.61
N LEU A 115 -9.81 8.86 5.56
CA LEU A 115 -8.99 7.88 4.87
C LEU A 115 -9.08 6.50 5.51
N LEU A 116 -9.07 6.41 6.85
CA LEU A 116 -9.27 5.15 7.56
C LEU A 116 -10.66 4.56 7.29
N ALA A 117 -11.71 5.37 7.26
CA ALA A 117 -13.05 4.92 6.94
C ALA A 117 -13.15 4.33 5.52
N ILE A 118 -12.52 4.99 4.53
CA ILE A 118 -12.43 4.49 3.15
C ILE A 118 -11.67 3.16 3.11
N GLU A 119 -10.55 3.06 3.80
CA GLU A 119 -9.75 1.82 3.85
C GLU A 119 -10.57 0.66 4.45
N ILE A 120 -11.23 0.89 5.59
CA ILE A 120 -12.11 -0.11 6.23
C ILE A 120 -13.23 -0.51 5.27
N PHE A 121 -13.86 0.45 4.60
CA PHE A 121 -14.93 0.17 3.64
C PHE A 121 -14.43 -0.70 2.48
N LEU A 122 -13.25 -0.41 1.92
CA LEU A 122 -12.65 -1.20 0.85
C LEU A 122 -12.34 -2.63 1.30
N ILE A 123 -11.82 -2.80 2.52
CA ILE A 123 -11.54 -4.12 3.10
C ILE A 123 -12.85 -4.92 3.29
N LEU A 124 -13.88 -4.29 3.81
CA LEU A 124 -15.19 -4.94 4.00
C LEU A 124 -15.81 -5.34 2.67
N ARG A 125 -15.74 -4.46 1.67
CA ARG A 125 -16.24 -4.76 0.32
C ARG A 125 -15.47 -5.91 -0.33
N ALA A 126 -14.15 -5.95 -0.19
CA ALA A 126 -13.33 -7.04 -0.72
C ALA A 126 -13.67 -8.38 -0.06
N ARG A 127 -13.95 -8.39 1.24
CA ARG A 127 -14.38 -9.60 1.96
C ARG A 127 -15.77 -10.09 1.54
N SER A 128 -16.71 -9.18 1.25
CA SER A 128 -18.07 -9.54 0.84
C SER A 128 -18.14 -10.15 -0.56
N GLN A 129 -17.14 -9.89 -1.39
CA GLN A 129 -17.06 -10.45 -2.75
C GLN A 129 -16.37 -11.82 -2.82
N TRP A 130 -15.74 -12.26 -1.73
CA TRP A 130 -15.14 -13.58 -1.66
C TRP A 130 -16.23 -14.63 -1.44
N LYS A 131 -16.78 -15.19 -2.54
CA LYS A 131 -17.54 -16.44 -2.50
C LYS A 131 -16.54 -17.59 -2.33
N PRO A 132 -16.64 -18.43 -1.28
CA PRO A 132 -15.94 -19.70 -1.29
C PRO A 132 -16.38 -20.45 -2.56
N ASN A 133 -15.44 -20.90 -3.36
CA ASN A 133 -15.77 -21.94 -4.34
C ASN A 133 -16.25 -23.15 -3.55
N ASP A 134 -17.54 -23.33 -3.48
CA ASP A 134 -18.14 -24.61 -3.13
C ASP A 134 -17.76 -25.59 -4.26
N THR A 135 -16.53 -26.05 -4.23
CA THR A 135 -16.22 -27.36 -4.75
C THR A 135 -16.85 -28.36 -3.78
N THR A 136 -18.17 -28.43 -3.80
CA THR A 136 -18.86 -29.64 -3.47
C THR A 136 -18.37 -30.66 -4.51
N THR A 137 -17.25 -31.24 -4.24
CA THR A 137 -16.98 -32.60 -4.74
C THR A 137 -18.12 -33.44 -4.15
N THR A 138 -19.21 -33.53 -4.91
CA THR A 138 -20.15 -34.62 -4.74
C THR A 138 -19.31 -35.87 -4.67
N PRO A 139 -19.33 -36.63 -3.56
CA PRO A 139 -18.65 -37.91 -3.54
C PRO A 139 -19.30 -38.74 -4.66
N GLU A 140 -18.53 -38.95 -5.71
CA GLU A 140 -18.90 -39.90 -6.76
C GLU A 140 -19.34 -41.17 -6.06
N ARG A 141 -20.63 -41.44 -6.08
CA ARG A 141 -21.21 -42.67 -5.60
C ARG A 141 -20.55 -43.80 -6.38
N ARG A 142 -19.54 -44.45 -5.80
CA ARG A 142 -18.99 -45.68 -6.33
C ARG A 142 -20.15 -46.68 -6.34
N ASP A 143 -20.69 -46.92 -7.51
CA ASP A 143 -21.61 -48.02 -7.70
C ASP A 143 -20.89 -49.30 -7.28
N PRO A 144 -21.54 -50.19 -6.48
CA PRO A 144 -20.93 -51.45 -6.09
C PRO A 144 -20.67 -52.29 -7.34
N PRO A 145 -19.57 -53.06 -7.39
CA PRO A 145 -19.26 -53.92 -8.52
C PRO A 145 -20.38 -54.91 -8.75
N PRO A 146 -20.71 -55.25 -10.02
CA PRO A 146 -21.77 -56.22 -10.31
C PRO A 146 -21.39 -57.57 -9.68
N SER A 147 -22.36 -58.14 -8.94
CA SER A 147 -22.27 -59.50 -8.38
C SER A 147 -22.13 -60.48 -9.53
N VAL A 148 -21.00 -61.21 -9.56
CA VAL A 148 -20.74 -62.30 -10.50
C VAL A 148 -21.46 -63.54 -9.90
N GLU A 149 -22.57 -63.95 -10.48
CA GLU A 149 -23.11 -65.29 -10.37
C GLU A 149 -22.51 -66.24 -11.41
#